data_104e94ee16bec699b22feab2ec136a08
#
_entry.id   104e94ee16bec699b22feab2ec136a08
#
_cell.length_a   1.000
_cell.length_b   1.000
_cell.length_c   1.000
_cell.angle_alpha   90.00
_cell.angle_beta   90.00
_cell.angle_gamma   90.00
#
_symmetry.space_group_name_H-M   'P 1'
#
loop_
_entity.id
_entity.type
_entity.pdbx_description
1 polymer ?
#
loop_
_entity_poly.entity_id
_entity_poly.type
_entity_poly.pdbx_seq_one_letter_code
_entity_poly.pdbx_strand_id
1 'polypeptide(L)'
;EMLTNQGQHPRDKADTFLMLESLGNKLDNEVQAEYEKIRQRYTNDVRITQKIEDQLDISSFIRKSEKYWDGGYLITGMLGHGDAFVFRDPKGIRTGFYYIDDEIVVVASERAVIQTVMGVNEEKIFELEAGKSMIIKKNGNIQYETIRVASPEQKPCSFERIYFSRGSDLAIYQERKKLGATLAKPIMEAIDNDLDNSVFSYIPNTAEVAFYGMTQGIRQITGTDPHIEKVLIKDIKLRTFISQNKERNDLAAHVYDVTWNSIRRGEKDNLVVIDDSIVRGTTLKQSILKISSRLEPKKIIIVSSSPQVRYPD
;
A
#
# COMPACT_ATOMS: atom_id res chain seq x y z
N GLU A 1 2.21 13.10 25.22
CA GLU A 1 3.04 13.43 26.40
C GLU A 1 4.51 13.65 26.04
N MET A 2 5.19 12.72 25.34
CA MET A 2 6.61 12.88 24.98
C MET A 2 6.88 14.15 24.17
N LEU A 3 6.09 14.43 23.14
CA LEU A 3 6.22 15.64 22.31
C LEU A 3 5.92 16.91 23.10
N THR A 4 4.92 16.88 23.96
CA THR A 4 4.57 18.03 24.84
C THR A 4 5.71 18.37 25.80
N ASN A 5 6.38 17.35 26.35
CA ASN A 5 7.55 17.53 27.21
C ASN A 5 8.77 18.09 26.46
N GLN A 6 8.76 18.01 25.12
CA GLN A 6 9.77 18.59 24.22
C GLN A 6 9.36 19.98 23.69
N GLY A 7 8.31 20.59 24.24
CA GLY A 7 7.78 21.88 23.77
C GLY A 7 6.96 21.82 22.48
N GLN A 8 6.67 20.63 22.00
CA GLN A 8 5.85 20.42 20.81
C GLN A 8 4.37 20.32 21.18
N HIS A 9 3.53 21.03 20.46
CA HIS A 9 2.07 21.03 20.70
C HIS A 9 1.32 20.60 19.43
N PRO A 10 1.34 19.30 19.09
CA PRO A 10 0.73 18.82 17.85
C PRO A 10 -0.78 19.12 17.84
N ARG A 11 -1.23 19.75 16.77
CA ARG A 11 -2.66 20.09 16.57
C ARG A 11 -3.48 18.88 16.11
N ASP A 12 -2.82 17.88 15.54
CA ASP A 12 -3.41 16.64 15.06
C ASP A 12 -2.81 15.44 15.81
N LYS A 13 -3.62 14.40 15.98
CA LYS A 13 -3.21 13.12 16.58
C LYS A 13 -2.91 12.04 15.54
N ALA A 14 -2.91 12.38 14.25
CA ALA A 14 -2.52 11.46 13.20
C ALA A 14 -1.06 11.05 13.35
N ASP A 15 -0.76 9.76 13.19
CA ASP A 15 0.58 9.21 13.37
C ASP A 15 1.62 9.92 12.50
N THR A 16 1.28 10.20 11.25
CA THR A 16 2.15 10.92 10.30
C THR A 16 2.47 12.34 10.77
N PHE A 17 1.53 13.04 11.40
CA PHE A 17 1.75 14.37 11.94
C PHE A 17 2.69 14.32 13.16
N LEU A 18 2.46 13.37 14.06
CA LEU A 18 3.31 13.16 15.23
C LEU A 18 4.74 12.78 14.83
N MET A 19 4.90 11.96 13.80
CA MET A 19 6.21 11.59 13.25
C MET A 19 6.93 12.79 12.66
N LEU A 20 6.23 13.65 11.89
CA LEU A 20 6.79 14.87 11.32
C LEU A 20 7.28 15.83 12.40
N GLU A 21 6.48 16.07 13.43
CA GLU A 21 6.86 16.91 14.58
C GLU A 21 8.09 16.35 15.32
N SER A 22 8.14 15.03 15.50
CA SER A 22 9.29 14.36 16.10
C SER A 22 10.56 14.53 15.26
N LEU A 23 10.47 14.34 13.93
CA LEU A 23 11.59 14.54 13.01
C LEU A 23 12.08 15.99 13.04
N GLY A 24 11.17 16.97 12.97
CA GLY A 24 11.49 18.39 13.02
C GLY A 24 12.25 18.76 14.29
N ASN A 25 11.75 18.32 15.43
CA ASN A 25 12.42 18.58 16.72
C ASN A 25 13.85 17.99 16.79
N LYS A 26 14.05 16.78 16.27
CA LYS A 26 15.38 16.16 16.26
C LYS A 26 16.32 16.84 15.26
N LEU A 27 15.79 17.28 14.12
CA LEU A 27 16.54 18.06 13.15
C LEU A 27 17.01 19.39 13.74
N ASP A 28 16.11 20.13 14.39
CA ASP A 28 16.47 21.40 15.07
C ASP A 28 17.57 21.21 16.09
N ASN A 29 17.51 20.16 16.88
CA ASN A 29 18.54 19.84 17.86
C ASN A 29 19.90 19.51 17.20
N GLU A 30 19.92 18.80 16.07
CA GLU A 30 21.17 18.55 15.33
C GLU A 30 21.73 19.82 14.72
N VAL A 31 20.89 20.65 14.12
CA VAL A 31 21.30 21.94 13.56
C VAL A 31 21.88 22.86 14.65
N GLN A 32 21.24 22.91 15.81
CA GLN A 32 21.73 23.71 16.95
C GLN A 32 23.07 23.18 17.48
N ALA A 33 23.21 21.87 17.58
CA ALA A 33 24.47 21.27 18.03
C ALA A 33 25.64 21.55 17.04
N GLU A 34 25.38 21.48 15.74
CA GLU A 34 26.38 21.84 14.75
C GLU A 34 26.68 23.34 14.73
N TYR A 35 25.66 24.20 14.90
CA TYR A 35 25.84 25.63 15.05
C TYR A 35 26.80 25.97 16.21
N GLU A 36 26.61 25.38 17.39
CA GLU A 36 27.46 25.63 18.56
C GLU A 36 28.90 25.18 18.33
N LYS A 37 29.15 24.05 17.71
CA LYS A 37 30.50 23.59 17.33
C LYS A 37 31.19 24.51 16.34
N ILE A 38 30.48 24.96 15.32
CA ILE A 38 31.04 25.76 14.23
C ILE A 38 31.29 27.20 14.69
N ARG A 39 30.35 27.80 15.44
CA ARG A 39 30.48 29.17 15.98
C ARG A 39 31.74 29.38 16.79
N GLN A 40 32.20 28.38 17.51
CA GLN A 40 33.46 28.46 18.26
C GLN A 40 34.70 28.64 17.37
N ARG A 41 34.63 28.23 16.11
CA ARG A 41 35.73 28.24 15.13
C ARG A 41 35.63 29.33 14.07
N TYR A 42 34.43 29.84 13.83
CA TYR A 42 34.13 30.78 12.74
C TYR A 42 33.27 31.94 13.25
N THR A 43 33.64 33.15 12.88
CA THR A 43 32.95 34.40 13.32
C THR A 43 32.07 35.01 12.23
N ASN A 44 32.07 34.47 11.00
CA ASN A 44 31.31 35.02 9.85
C ASN A 44 30.05 34.20 9.62
N ASP A 45 28.87 34.80 9.79
CA ASP A 45 27.57 34.14 9.80
C ASP A 45 27.20 33.45 8.45
N VAL A 46 27.56 34.03 7.32
CA VAL A 46 27.25 33.42 6.00
C VAL A 46 27.97 32.09 5.79
N ARG A 47 29.19 31.96 6.29
CA ARG A 47 29.95 30.72 6.19
C ARG A 47 29.48 29.65 7.21
N ILE A 48 28.87 30.08 8.31
CA ILE A 48 28.33 29.17 9.32
C ILE A 48 27.19 28.34 8.74
N THR A 49 26.20 28.97 8.11
CA THR A 49 25.06 28.25 7.52
C THR A 49 25.49 27.18 6.53
N GLN A 50 26.35 27.53 5.56
CA GLN A 50 26.87 26.57 4.58
C GLN A 50 27.60 25.39 5.25
N LYS A 51 28.38 25.67 6.29
CA LYS A 51 29.09 24.59 7.00
C LYS A 51 28.16 23.67 7.79
N ILE A 52 27.09 24.20 8.37
CA ILE A 52 26.06 23.39 9.00
C ILE A 52 25.43 22.47 7.97
N GLU A 53 25.01 23.01 6.81
CA GLU A 53 24.41 22.23 5.72
C GLU A 53 25.35 21.10 5.25
N ASP A 54 26.64 21.40 5.07
CA ASP A 54 27.62 20.42 4.60
C ASP A 54 27.93 19.32 5.64
N GLN A 55 27.91 19.66 6.94
CA GLN A 55 28.29 18.77 8.04
C GLN A 55 27.11 18.09 8.75
N LEU A 56 25.89 18.49 8.44
CA LEU A 56 24.68 17.96 9.06
C LEU A 56 24.57 16.43 8.88
N ASP A 57 24.57 15.71 10.01
CA ASP A 57 24.37 14.27 10.05
C ASP A 57 22.88 13.93 10.01
N ILE A 58 22.39 13.71 8.78
CA ILE A 58 20.99 13.34 8.53
C ILE A 58 20.65 12.01 9.20
N SER A 59 21.57 11.04 9.20
CA SER A 59 21.31 9.73 9.79
C SER A 59 21.19 9.80 11.32
N SER A 60 21.85 10.76 11.98
CA SER A 60 21.76 10.98 13.42
C SER A 60 20.34 11.37 13.85
N PHE A 61 19.73 12.38 13.22
CA PHE A 61 18.38 12.78 13.62
C PHE A 61 17.31 11.71 13.24
N ILE A 62 17.49 10.97 12.15
CA ILE A 62 16.63 9.84 11.82
C ILE A 62 16.71 8.76 12.89
N ARG A 63 17.92 8.32 13.29
CA ARG A 63 18.11 7.33 14.38
C ARG A 63 17.51 7.79 15.71
N LYS A 64 17.62 9.07 16.03
CA LYS A 64 17.04 9.63 17.27
C LYS A 64 15.51 9.66 17.24
N SER A 65 14.91 9.86 16.06
CA SER A 65 13.46 9.89 15.86
C SER A 65 12.88 8.47 15.82
N GLU A 66 13.48 7.60 15.05
CA GLU A 66 13.02 6.23 14.76
C GLU A 66 12.98 5.36 16.03
N LYS A 67 13.82 5.63 16.99
CA LYS A 67 13.88 4.90 18.27
C LYS A 67 12.52 4.67 18.94
N TYR A 68 11.58 5.58 18.72
CA TYR A 68 10.26 5.58 19.34
C TYR A 68 9.14 5.12 18.41
N TRP A 69 9.49 4.71 17.17
CA TRP A 69 8.50 4.31 16.18
C TRP A 69 8.37 2.80 16.15
N ASP A 70 7.12 2.35 16.01
CA ASP A 70 6.75 0.97 15.79
C ASP A 70 5.87 0.88 14.54
N GLY A 71 5.78 -0.33 13.96
CA GLY A 71 5.01 -0.56 12.74
C GLY A 71 5.83 -0.47 11.47
N GLY A 72 5.11 -0.36 10.34
CA GLY A 72 5.68 -0.34 9.00
C GLY A 72 5.65 1.05 8.37
N TYR A 73 6.77 1.50 7.84
CA TYR A 73 6.88 2.80 7.19
C TYR A 73 7.97 2.84 6.11
N LEU A 74 7.72 3.66 5.10
CA LEU A 74 8.73 4.20 4.20
C LEU A 74 8.58 5.72 4.23
N ILE A 75 9.61 6.42 4.67
CA ILE A 75 9.59 7.87 4.83
C ILE A 75 10.58 8.50 3.87
N THR A 76 10.11 9.48 3.13
CA THR A 76 10.93 10.35 2.28
C THR A 76 10.87 11.77 2.80
N GLY A 77 11.97 12.47 2.77
CA GLY A 77 12.05 13.87 3.17
C GLY A 77 13.09 14.65 2.37
N MET A 78 12.88 15.96 2.32
CA MET A 78 13.79 16.90 1.72
C MET A 78 14.01 18.06 2.69
N LEU A 79 15.27 18.41 2.91
CA LEU A 79 15.66 19.54 3.74
C LEU A 79 15.70 20.83 2.91
N GLY A 80 15.50 21.98 3.56
CA GLY A 80 15.41 23.27 2.88
C GLY A 80 16.64 23.67 2.05
N HIS A 81 17.81 23.11 2.35
CA HIS A 81 19.04 23.34 1.61
C HIS A 81 19.27 22.38 0.43
N GLY A 82 18.39 21.41 0.22
CA GLY A 82 18.40 20.52 -0.93
C GLY A 82 18.86 19.08 -0.68
N ASP A 83 19.36 18.74 0.50
CA ASP A 83 19.60 17.34 0.86
C ASP A 83 18.26 16.59 1.00
N ALA A 84 18.22 15.36 0.54
CA ALA A 84 17.05 14.50 0.65
C ALA A 84 17.40 13.18 1.34
N PHE A 85 16.39 12.51 1.86
CA PHE A 85 16.57 11.20 2.49
C PHE A 85 15.35 10.31 2.28
N VAL A 86 15.61 9.02 2.32
CA VAL A 86 14.57 8.01 2.47
C VAL A 86 15.04 6.99 3.49
N PHE A 87 14.13 6.45 4.29
CA PHE A 87 14.44 5.32 5.15
C PHE A 87 13.23 4.41 5.35
N ARG A 88 13.53 3.13 5.60
CA ARG A 88 12.56 2.05 5.68
C ARG A 88 12.55 1.42 7.06
N ASP A 89 11.38 0.98 7.49
CA ASP A 89 11.21 0.29 8.77
C ASP A 89 12.12 -0.94 8.92
N PRO A 90 12.57 -1.25 10.15
CA PRO A 90 13.54 -2.33 10.39
C PRO A 90 12.93 -3.74 10.29
N LYS A 91 11.61 -3.87 10.28
CA LYS A 91 10.89 -5.14 10.11
C LYS A 91 10.61 -5.47 8.63
N GLY A 92 10.82 -4.49 7.73
CA GLY A 92 10.54 -4.63 6.31
C GLY A 92 9.06 -4.81 5.98
N ILE A 93 8.17 -4.25 6.82
CA ILE A 93 6.73 -4.34 6.66
C ILE A 93 6.28 -3.62 5.38
N ARG A 94 6.76 -2.35 5.20
CA ARG A 94 6.47 -1.57 3.99
C ARG A 94 7.54 -1.80 2.94
N THR A 95 7.16 -1.66 1.69
CA THR A 95 8.07 -1.74 0.54
C THR A 95 8.66 -0.38 0.21
N GLY A 96 9.86 -0.36 -0.34
CA GLY A 96 10.51 0.84 -0.84
C GLY A 96 11.48 0.49 -1.95
N PHE A 97 11.33 1.11 -3.11
CA PHE A 97 12.13 0.87 -4.29
C PHE A 97 12.79 2.15 -4.76
N TYR A 98 13.94 2.03 -5.40
CA TYR A 98 14.63 3.16 -5.98
C TYR A 98 15.27 2.84 -7.33
N TYR A 99 15.40 3.86 -8.13
CA TYR A 99 16.13 3.89 -9.40
C TYR A 99 17.10 5.06 -9.38
N ILE A 100 18.30 4.85 -9.92
CA ILE A 100 19.35 5.86 -9.99
C ILE A 100 19.98 5.81 -11.38
N ASP A 101 20.15 6.97 -11.97
CA ASP A 101 21.01 7.17 -13.13
C ASP A 101 21.88 8.43 -12.93
N ASP A 102 22.52 8.90 -14.00
CA ASP A 102 23.47 10.02 -13.94
C ASP A 102 22.80 11.38 -13.62
N GLU A 103 21.47 11.48 -13.78
CA GLU A 103 20.73 12.74 -13.66
C GLU A 103 19.75 12.75 -12.49
N ILE A 104 19.18 11.58 -12.13
CA ILE A 104 18.05 11.54 -11.23
C ILE A 104 18.10 10.36 -10.25
N VAL A 105 17.56 10.59 -9.06
CA VAL A 105 17.22 9.56 -8.09
C VAL A 105 15.70 9.52 -7.92
N VAL A 106 15.09 8.38 -8.18
CA VAL A 106 13.64 8.17 -8.03
C VAL A 106 13.40 7.17 -6.92
N VAL A 107 12.51 7.50 -6.00
CA VAL A 107 12.08 6.61 -4.92
C VAL A 107 10.57 6.48 -4.92
N ALA A 108 10.07 5.26 -4.76
CA ALA A 108 8.64 4.98 -4.63
C ALA A 108 8.39 3.76 -3.73
N SER A 109 7.19 3.68 -3.19
CA SER A 109 6.74 2.48 -2.45
C SER A 109 6.51 1.27 -3.36
N GLU A 110 6.43 1.48 -4.68
CA GLU A 110 6.08 0.45 -5.66
C GLU A 110 7.00 0.47 -6.88
N ARG A 111 7.57 -0.68 -7.20
CA ARG A 111 8.46 -0.87 -8.36
C ARG A 111 7.80 -0.54 -9.69
N ALA A 112 6.58 -1.00 -9.89
CA ALA A 112 5.84 -0.79 -11.13
C ALA A 112 5.58 0.69 -11.46
N VAL A 113 5.51 1.56 -10.44
CA VAL A 113 5.39 3.01 -10.65
C VAL A 113 6.66 3.56 -11.30
N ILE A 114 7.82 3.16 -10.79
CA ILE A 114 9.12 3.58 -11.34
C ILE A 114 9.27 3.08 -12.78
N GLN A 115 8.94 1.79 -13.03
CA GLN A 115 8.97 1.22 -14.38
C GLN A 115 8.13 2.02 -15.36
N THR A 116 6.90 2.34 -14.98
CA THR A 116 5.96 3.05 -15.86
C THR A 116 6.41 4.48 -16.15
N VAL A 117 6.88 5.21 -15.13
CA VAL A 117 7.22 6.64 -15.26
C VAL A 117 8.56 6.83 -15.96
N MET A 118 9.54 5.98 -15.61
CA MET A 118 10.90 6.10 -16.13
C MET A 118 11.15 5.27 -17.39
N GLY A 119 10.24 4.38 -17.76
CA GLY A 119 10.41 3.50 -18.93
C GLY A 119 11.58 2.51 -18.77
N VAL A 120 11.89 2.07 -17.54
CA VAL A 120 13.04 1.22 -17.25
C VAL A 120 12.62 -0.20 -16.88
N ASN A 121 13.52 -1.17 -17.15
CA ASN A 121 13.33 -2.56 -16.77
C ASN A 121 13.52 -2.74 -15.25
N GLU A 122 12.88 -3.79 -14.70
CA GLU A 122 12.94 -4.09 -13.26
C GLU A 122 14.35 -4.33 -12.73
N GLU A 123 15.27 -4.81 -13.56
CA GLU A 123 16.68 -5.07 -13.21
C GLU A 123 17.46 -3.82 -12.79
N LYS A 124 16.96 -2.62 -13.19
CA LYS A 124 17.54 -1.34 -12.82
C LYS A 124 16.91 -0.73 -11.55
N ILE A 125 15.92 -1.40 -10.98
CA ILE A 125 15.19 -0.91 -9.82
C ILE A 125 15.54 -1.78 -8.61
N PHE A 126 16.04 -1.14 -7.59
CA PHE A 126 16.53 -1.81 -6.38
C PHE A 126 15.54 -1.60 -5.23
N GLU A 127 15.46 -2.58 -4.35
CA GLU A 127 14.71 -2.47 -3.11
C GLU A 127 15.60 -1.89 -2.01
N LEU A 128 15.11 -0.89 -1.28
CA LEU A 128 15.79 -0.38 -0.10
C LEU A 128 15.66 -1.41 1.02
N GLU A 129 16.79 -1.86 1.55
CA GLU A 129 16.80 -2.86 2.61
C GLU A 129 16.12 -2.35 3.89
N ALA A 130 15.51 -3.28 4.65
CA ALA A 130 14.88 -2.97 5.93
C ALA A 130 15.88 -2.34 6.92
N GLY A 131 15.45 -1.28 7.61
CA GLY A 131 16.24 -0.55 8.58
C GLY A 131 17.34 0.35 8.00
N LYS A 132 17.43 0.44 6.67
CA LYS A 132 18.39 1.33 6.00
C LYS A 132 17.77 2.64 5.54
N SER A 133 18.63 3.64 5.43
CA SER A 133 18.34 4.90 4.74
C SER A 133 19.24 5.08 3.53
N MET A 134 18.73 5.85 2.58
CA MET A 134 19.49 6.44 1.49
C MET A 134 19.43 7.96 1.67
N ILE A 135 20.58 8.60 1.75
CA ILE A 135 20.74 10.04 1.90
C ILE A 135 21.32 10.59 0.61
N ILE A 136 20.64 11.53 -0.01
CA ILE A 136 21.03 12.17 -1.25
C ILE A 136 21.43 13.60 -0.91
N LYS A 137 22.70 13.89 -0.97
CA LYS A 137 23.24 15.23 -0.74
C LYS A 137 22.95 16.13 -1.94
N LYS A 138 22.79 17.44 -1.71
CA LYS A 138 22.55 18.45 -2.77
C LYS A 138 23.61 18.47 -3.90
N ASN A 139 24.80 17.94 -3.62
CA ASN A 139 25.86 17.80 -4.61
C ASN A 139 25.80 16.49 -5.43
N GLY A 140 24.74 15.70 -5.28
CA GLY A 140 24.55 14.43 -5.98
C GLY A 140 25.19 13.22 -5.30
N ASN A 141 25.93 13.39 -4.20
CA ASN A 141 26.50 12.26 -3.48
C ASN A 141 25.43 11.45 -2.76
N ILE A 142 25.43 10.13 -2.95
CA ILE A 142 24.48 9.22 -2.34
C ILE A 142 25.18 8.36 -1.27
N GLN A 143 24.58 8.33 -0.09
CA GLN A 143 25.08 7.57 1.05
C GLN A 143 24.02 6.57 1.52
N TYR A 144 24.45 5.36 1.85
CA TYR A 144 23.59 4.32 2.43
C TYR A 144 24.00 4.12 3.89
N GLU A 145 23.04 4.27 4.78
CA GLU A 145 23.28 4.17 6.21
C GLU A 145 22.35 3.17 6.87
N THR A 146 22.87 2.43 7.85
CA THR A 146 22.02 1.61 8.72
C THR A 146 21.46 2.49 9.83
N ILE A 147 20.17 2.75 9.79
CA ILE A 147 19.47 3.51 10.81
C ILE A 147 19.22 2.63 12.04
N ARG A 148 18.66 1.45 11.79
CA ARG A 148 18.45 0.41 12.78
C ARG A 148 18.75 -0.94 12.17
N VAL A 149 19.40 -1.81 12.91
CA VAL A 149 19.66 -3.17 12.43
C VAL A 149 18.33 -3.83 12.11
N ALA A 150 18.24 -4.38 10.89
CA ALA A 150 17.04 -5.10 10.46
C ALA A 150 16.68 -6.20 11.46
N SER A 151 15.39 -6.38 11.71
CA SER A 151 14.93 -7.49 12.54
C SER A 151 15.40 -8.81 11.91
N PRO A 152 15.96 -9.75 12.70
CA PRO A 152 16.28 -11.08 12.21
C PRO A 152 15.06 -11.77 11.58
N GLU A 153 13.89 -11.48 12.10
CA GLU A 153 12.61 -11.92 11.58
C GLU A 153 11.93 -10.76 10.84
N GLN A 154 12.13 -10.70 9.53
CA GLN A 154 11.41 -9.75 8.68
C GLN A 154 9.94 -10.14 8.61
N LYS A 155 9.06 -9.14 8.62
CA LYS A 155 7.59 -9.32 8.59
C LYS A 155 6.97 -8.55 7.43
N PRO A 156 7.27 -8.94 6.17
CA PRO A 156 6.67 -8.28 5.02
C PRO A 156 5.14 -8.43 5.09
N CYS A 157 4.45 -7.31 4.93
CA CYS A 157 3.00 -7.30 5.02
C CYS A 157 2.37 -7.99 3.80
N SER A 158 1.64 -9.09 4.02
CA SER A 158 0.91 -9.76 2.93
C SER A 158 -0.15 -8.85 2.31
N PHE A 159 -0.72 -7.93 3.08
CA PHE A 159 -1.73 -6.98 2.60
C PHE A 159 -1.15 -5.96 1.61
N GLU A 160 0.14 -5.62 1.75
CA GLU A 160 0.87 -4.85 0.72
C GLU A 160 0.76 -5.54 -0.65
N ARG A 161 0.97 -6.84 -0.70
CA ARG A 161 0.99 -7.59 -1.95
C ARG A 161 -0.41 -7.86 -2.51
N ILE A 162 -1.40 -8.03 -1.63
CA ILE A 162 -2.79 -8.34 -2.03
C ILE A 162 -3.54 -7.08 -2.47
N TYR A 163 -3.34 -5.97 -1.76
CA TYR A 163 -4.18 -4.78 -1.89
C TYR A 163 -3.42 -3.52 -2.33
N PHE A 164 -2.37 -3.12 -1.60
CA PHE A 164 -1.70 -1.83 -1.85
C PHE A 164 -0.84 -1.84 -3.11
N SER A 165 -0.07 -2.89 -3.34
CA SER A 165 0.81 -2.97 -4.51
C SER A 165 0.04 -3.00 -5.82
N ARG A 166 0.62 -2.45 -6.87
CA ARG A 166 0.01 -2.44 -8.19
C ARG A 166 0.03 -3.82 -8.84
N GLY A 167 -1.10 -4.23 -9.38
CA GLY A 167 -1.21 -5.48 -10.14
C GLY A 167 -0.44 -5.50 -11.48
N SER A 168 0.13 -4.37 -11.89
CA SER A 168 1.03 -4.27 -13.05
C SER A 168 2.47 -4.71 -12.76
N ASP A 169 2.85 -4.91 -11.49
CA ASP A 169 4.09 -5.60 -11.13
C ASP A 169 3.94 -7.10 -11.41
N LEU A 170 4.87 -7.68 -12.17
CA LEU A 170 4.77 -9.08 -12.59
C LEU A 170 4.74 -10.06 -11.41
N ALA A 171 5.54 -9.83 -10.38
CA ALA A 171 5.57 -10.69 -9.20
C ALA A 171 4.23 -10.62 -8.44
N ILE A 172 3.70 -9.41 -8.23
CA ILE A 172 2.40 -9.18 -7.61
C ILE A 172 1.27 -9.80 -8.43
N TYR A 173 1.31 -9.62 -9.75
CA TYR A 173 0.34 -10.23 -10.67
C TYR A 173 0.31 -11.75 -10.53
N GLN A 174 1.47 -12.40 -10.56
CA GLN A 174 1.57 -13.85 -10.44
C GLN A 174 1.12 -14.38 -9.08
N GLU A 175 1.45 -13.67 -7.99
CA GLU A 175 1.02 -14.03 -6.65
C GLU A 175 -0.49 -13.93 -6.48
N ARG A 176 -1.12 -12.83 -6.92
CA ARG A 176 -2.57 -12.66 -6.88
C ARG A 176 -3.28 -13.73 -7.72
N LYS A 177 -2.71 -14.08 -8.87
CA LYS A 177 -3.19 -15.17 -9.69
C LYS A 177 -3.14 -16.53 -8.98
N LYS A 178 -2.02 -16.83 -8.31
CA LYS A 178 -1.89 -18.06 -7.50
C LYS A 178 -2.88 -18.08 -6.35
N LEU A 179 -3.06 -16.97 -5.64
CA LEU A 179 -4.06 -16.85 -4.57
C LEU A 179 -5.47 -17.20 -5.09
N GLY A 180 -5.87 -16.61 -6.22
CA GLY A 180 -7.13 -16.94 -6.86
C GLY A 180 -7.28 -18.43 -7.20
N ALA A 181 -6.24 -19.03 -7.77
CA ALA A 181 -6.26 -20.45 -8.14
C ALA A 181 -6.44 -21.39 -6.92
N THR A 182 -5.87 -21.04 -5.76
CA THR A 182 -6.05 -21.84 -4.53
C THR A 182 -7.49 -21.87 -4.01
N LEU A 183 -8.30 -20.89 -4.41
CA LEU A 183 -9.71 -20.77 -4.01
C LEU A 183 -10.64 -21.68 -4.84
N ALA A 184 -10.17 -22.24 -5.95
CA ALA A 184 -11.01 -23.03 -6.84
C ALA A 184 -11.70 -24.21 -6.14
N LYS A 185 -10.97 -25.01 -5.35
CA LYS A 185 -11.53 -26.14 -4.63
C LYS A 185 -12.60 -25.74 -3.61
N PRO A 186 -12.37 -24.83 -2.64
CA PRO A 186 -13.41 -24.41 -1.71
C PRO A 186 -14.61 -23.75 -2.41
N ILE A 187 -14.42 -23.09 -3.54
CA ILE A 187 -15.53 -22.53 -4.33
C ILE A 187 -16.38 -23.64 -4.94
N MET A 188 -15.78 -24.67 -5.54
CA MET A 188 -16.50 -25.81 -6.08
C MET A 188 -17.31 -26.54 -5.01
N GLU A 189 -16.76 -26.70 -3.81
CA GLU A 189 -17.47 -27.25 -2.65
C GLU A 189 -18.66 -26.32 -2.25
N ALA A 190 -18.48 -25.01 -2.26
CA ALA A 190 -19.52 -24.05 -1.88
C ALA A 190 -20.70 -23.96 -2.85
N ILE A 191 -20.48 -24.31 -4.12
CA ILE A 191 -21.54 -24.42 -5.14
C ILE A 191 -22.08 -25.86 -5.31
N ASP A 192 -21.71 -26.77 -4.42
CA ASP A 192 -22.10 -28.19 -4.49
C ASP A 192 -21.67 -28.86 -5.82
N ASN A 193 -20.55 -28.42 -6.40
CA ASN A 193 -20.02 -28.79 -7.73
C ASN A 193 -20.95 -28.48 -8.90
N ASP A 194 -21.95 -27.63 -8.70
CA ASP A 194 -22.92 -27.23 -9.73
C ASP A 194 -22.35 -26.08 -10.59
N LEU A 195 -21.39 -26.41 -11.48
CA LEU A 195 -20.75 -25.45 -12.36
C LEU A 195 -21.71 -24.88 -13.42
N ASP A 196 -22.62 -25.73 -13.94
CA ASP A 196 -23.54 -25.37 -15.01
C ASP A 196 -24.58 -24.31 -14.61
N ASN A 197 -24.91 -24.27 -13.30
CA ASN A 197 -25.82 -23.29 -12.74
C ASN A 197 -25.06 -22.29 -11.83
N SER A 198 -23.84 -21.93 -12.19
CA SER A 198 -23.04 -20.97 -11.44
C SER A 198 -22.40 -19.93 -12.35
N VAL A 199 -22.57 -18.66 -11.99
CA VAL A 199 -22.00 -17.52 -12.69
C VAL A 199 -20.93 -16.88 -11.82
N PHE A 200 -19.75 -16.63 -12.40
CA PHE A 200 -18.57 -16.14 -11.72
C PHE A 200 -18.29 -14.69 -12.08
N SER A 201 -18.03 -13.86 -11.09
CA SER A 201 -17.73 -12.44 -11.25
C SER A 201 -16.72 -11.96 -10.20
N TYR A 202 -16.33 -10.70 -10.28
CA TYR A 202 -15.44 -10.08 -9.32
C TYR A 202 -15.89 -8.67 -8.97
N ILE A 203 -15.43 -8.18 -7.81
CA ILE A 203 -15.62 -6.79 -7.39
C ILE A 203 -14.48 -5.95 -7.99
N PRO A 204 -14.79 -5.01 -8.90
CA PRO A 204 -13.75 -4.15 -9.48
C PRO A 204 -13.09 -3.24 -8.42
N ASN A 205 -11.76 -2.96 -8.50
CA ASN A 205 -10.84 -3.36 -9.58
C ASN A 205 -9.79 -4.37 -9.08
N THR A 206 -9.43 -4.37 -7.81
CA THR A 206 -8.25 -5.08 -7.25
C THR A 206 -8.36 -6.60 -7.33
N ALA A 207 -9.58 -7.13 -7.21
CA ALA A 207 -9.87 -8.57 -7.28
C ALA A 207 -9.69 -9.19 -8.66
N GLU A 208 -9.57 -8.40 -9.73
CA GLU A 208 -9.57 -8.89 -11.11
C GLU A 208 -8.48 -9.94 -11.38
N VAL A 209 -7.26 -9.71 -10.91
CA VAL A 209 -6.15 -10.64 -11.13
C VAL A 209 -6.36 -11.97 -10.40
N ALA A 210 -6.88 -11.93 -9.16
CA ALA A 210 -7.24 -13.13 -8.43
C ALA A 210 -8.38 -13.89 -9.10
N PHE A 211 -9.34 -13.16 -9.71
CA PHE A 211 -10.41 -13.75 -10.50
C PHE A 211 -9.88 -14.56 -11.68
N TYR A 212 -8.92 -14.05 -12.45
CA TYR A 212 -8.30 -14.84 -13.52
C TYR A 212 -7.60 -16.10 -13.00
N GLY A 213 -6.99 -16.02 -11.83
CA GLY A 213 -6.40 -17.19 -11.18
C GLY A 213 -7.45 -18.22 -10.77
N MET A 214 -8.55 -17.77 -10.17
CA MET A 214 -9.69 -18.59 -9.78
C MET A 214 -10.29 -19.35 -10.97
N THR A 215 -10.55 -18.66 -12.06
CA THR A 215 -11.13 -19.28 -13.27
C THR A 215 -10.21 -20.33 -13.88
N GLN A 216 -8.90 -20.05 -13.91
CA GLN A 216 -7.91 -21.05 -14.33
C GLN A 216 -7.86 -22.26 -13.39
N GLY A 217 -7.93 -22.05 -12.07
CA GLY A 217 -7.96 -23.12 -11.08
C GLY A 217 -9.22 -24.00 -11.22
N ILE A 218 -10.38 -23.39 -11.43
CA ILE A 218 -11.63 -24.13 -11.69
C ILE A 218 -11.49 -25.00 -12.93
N ARG A 219 -11.01 -24.43 -14.04
CA ARG A 219 -10.78 -25.20 -15.29
C ARG A 219 -9.80 -26.36 -15.08
N GLN A 220 -8.74 -26.17 -14.32
CA GLN A 220 -7.79 -27.25 -14.03
C GLN A 220 -8.42 -28.41 -13.24
N ILE A 221 -9.36 -28.13 -12.35
CA ILE A 221 -10.02 -29.14 -11.53
C ILE A 221 -11.15 -29.85 -12.32
N THR A 222 -11.93 -29.08 -13.08
CA THR A 222 -13.17 -29.59 -13.71
C THR A 222 -12.99 -30.00 -15.17
N GLY A 223 -11.94 -29.51 -15.84
CA GLY A 223 -11.76 -29.63 -17.30
C GLY A 223 -12.67 -28.71 -18.13
N THR A 224 -13.52 -27.91 -17.48
CA THR A 224 -14.52 -27.04 -18.13
C THR A 224 -14.29 -25.57 -17.73
N ASP A 225 -14.50 -24.66 -18.66
CA ASP A 225 -14.44 -23.23 -18.36
C ASP A 225 -15.67 -22.79 -17.55
N PRO A 226 -15.51 -22.06 -16.46
CA PRO A 226 -16.64 -21.52 -15.71
C PRO A 226 -17.38 -20.45 -16.52
N HIS A 227 -18.69 -20.30 -16.31
CA HIS A 227 -19.48 -19.23 -16.91
C HIS A 227 -19.13 -17.89 -16.23
N ILE A 228 -18.52 -17.00 -16.99
CA ILE A 228 -17.98 -15.72 -16.52
C ILE A 228 -18.84 -14.58 -17.02
N GLU A 229 -19.28 -13.71 -16.11
CA GLU A 229 -19.98 -12.48 -16.43
C GLU A 229 -19.45 -11.30 -15.61
N LYS A 230 -19.41 -10.13 -16.22
CA LYS A 230 -19.11 -8.88 -15.50
C LYS A 230 -20.39 -8.38 -14.80
N VAL A 231 -20.77 -9.05 -13.73
CA VAL A 231 -22.00 -8.76 -12.99
C VAL A 231 -21.90 -7.41 -12.28
N LEU A 232 -20.76 -7.11 -11.65
CA LEU A 232 -20.57 -5.87 -10.89
C LEU A 232 -19.77 -4.85 -11.69
N ILE A 233 -20.30 -3.64 -11.75
CA ILE A 233 -19.68 -2.50 -12.43
C ILE A 233 -19.46 -1.41 -11.37
N LYS A 234 -18.24 -0.84 -11.33
CA LYS A 234 -17.92 0.30 -10.49
C LYS A 234 -18.06 1.59 -11.30
N ASP A 235 -18.97 2.47 -10.90
CA ASP A 235 -19.12 3.77 -11.54
C ASP A 235 -18.03 4.74 -11.04
N ILE A 236 -17.06 5.01 -11.92
CA ILE A 236 -15.90 5.88 -11.62
C ILE A 236 -16.32 7.36 -11.52
N LYS A 237 -17.43 7.74 -12.13
CA LYS A 237 -17.88 9.16 -12.17
C LYS A 237 -18.25 9.72 -10.81
N LEU A 238 -18.66 8.87 -9.87
CA LEU A 238 -19.03 9.29 -8.51
C LEU A 238 -17.84 9.59 -7.58
N ARG A 239 -16.59 9.38 -8.00
CA ARG A 239 -15.40 9.57 -7.15
C ARG A 239 -14.91 11.02 -7.03
N THR A 240 -15.29 11.91 -7.92
CA THR A 240 -14.58 13.19 -8.13
C THR A 240 -15.12 14.36 -7.32
N PHE A 241 -16.26 14.27 -6.61
CA PHE A 241 -16.92 15.46 -6.08
C PHE A 241 -17.39 15.41 -4.63
N ILE A 242 -16.81 14.56 -3.75
CA ILE A 242 -17.37 14.40 -2.42
C ILE A 242 -16.41 14.76 -1.31
N SER A 243 -16.72 15.87 -0.72
CA SER A 243 -16.28 16.33 0.58
C SER A 243 -17.45 16.15 1.57
N GLN A 244 -17.25 15.45 2.67
CA GLN A 244 -17.93 15.39 3.97
C GLN A 244 -18.55 14.05 4.37
N ASN A 245 -18.37 13.72 5.67
CA ASN A 245 -18.55 12.37 6.25
C ASN A 245 -20.00 11.82 6.31
N LYS A 246 -21.05 12.60 6.17
CA LYS A 246 -22.43 12.11 6.23
C LYS A 246 -22.95 11.59 4.87
N GLU A 247 -22.52 12.20 3.78
CA GLU A 247 -22.87 11.81 2.42
C GLU A 247 -22.12 10.54 1.95
N ARG A 248 -21.05 10.15 2.64
CA ARG A 248 -20.23 8.99 2.32
C ARG A 248 -20.97 7.65 2.39
N ASN A 249 -21.92 7.51 3.31
CA ASN A 249 -22.70 6.28 3.47
C ASN A 249 -23.79 6.12 2.40
N ASP A 250 -24.44 7.21 2.01
CA ASP A 250 -25.45 7.18 0.95
C ASP A 250 -24.82 7.00 -0.43
N LEU A 251 -23.63 7.56 -0.63
CA LEU A 251 -22.85 7.42 -1.87
C LEU A 251 -22.21 6.05 -2.01
N ALA A 252 -21.81 5.40 -0.93
CA ALA A 252 -21.31 4.03 -0.96
C ALA A 252 -22.38 3.06 -1.54
N ALA A 253 -23.65 3.36 -1.37
CA ALA A 253 -24.77 2.60 -1.92
C ALA A 253 -24.89 2.72 -3.47
N HIS A 254 -24.33 3.78 -4.06
CA HIS A 254 -24.46 4.08 -5.48
C HIS A 254 -23.14 3.95 -6.28
N VAL A 255 -22.07 3.52 -5.65
CA VAL A 255 -20.75 3.33 -6.30
C VAL A 255 -20.75 2.14 -7.27
N TYR A 256 -21.63 1.17 -7.02
CA TYR A 256 -21.71 -0.05 -7.83
C TYR A 256 -23.05 -0.17 -8.53
N ASP A 257 -23.00 -0.67 -9.73
CA ASP A 257 -24.16 -1.06 -10.54
C ASP A 257 -24.03 -2.54 -10.92
N VAL A 258 -25.09 -3.11 -11.48
CA VAL A 258 -25.13 -4.51 -11.95
C VAL A 258 -25.48 -4.60 -13.42
N THR A 259 -24.87 -5.57 -14.09
CA THR A 259 -25.29 -5.95 -15.44
C THR A 259 -26.58 -6.76 -15.34
N TRP A 260 -27.69 -6.14 -15.72
CA TRP A 260 -29.00 -6.79 -15.69
C TRP A 260 -29.06 -7.98 -16.67
N ASN A 261 -29.74 -9.05 -16.24
CA ASN A 261 -29.88 -10.31 -16.97
C ASN A 261 -28.58 -11.08 -17.24
N SER A 262 -27.51 -10.77 -16.50
CA SER A 262 -26.25 -11.52 -16.54
C SER A 262 -26.32 -12.88 -15.82
N ILE A 263 -27.40 -13.12 -15.04
CA ILE A 263 -27.71 -14.41 -14.42
C ILE A 263 -29.18 -14.76 -14.70
N ARG A 264 -29.50 -16.06 -14.65
CA ARG A 264 -30.89 -16.52 -14.76
C ARG A 264 -31.62 -16.26 -13.43
N ARG A 265 -32.69 -15.47 -13.50
CA ARG A 265 -33.48 -15.10 -12.32
C ARG A 265 -34.34 -16.27 -11.80
N GLY A 266 -34.87 -16.07 -10.57
CA GLY A 266 -35.79 -17.01 -9.94
C GLY A 266 -35.06 -18.19 -9.34
N GLU A 267 -34.00 -17.92 -8.61
CA GLU A 267 -33.23 -18.91 -7.84
C GLU A 267 -32.64 -20.06 -8.68
N LYS A 268 -32.28 -19.77 -9.94
CA LYS A 268 -31.70 -20.77 -10.83
C LYS A 268 -30.18 -20.83 -10.72
N ASP A 269 -29.52 -19.67 -10.73
CA ASP A 269 -28.05 -19.59 -10.75
C ASP A 269 -27.45 -19.20 -9.40
N ASN A 270 -26.36 -19.85 -9.03
CA ASN A 270 -25.46 -19.35 -7.99
C ASN A 270 -24.66 -18.17 -8.55
N LEU A 271 -24.49 -17.13 -7.76
CA LEU A 271 -23.61 -16.01 -8.09
C LEU A 271 -22.37 -16.07 -7.19
N VAL A 272 -21.22 -16.34 -7.80
CA VAL A 272 -19.92 -16.37 -7.11
C VAL A 272 -19.18 -15.07 -7.41
N VAL A 273 -18.86 -14.29 -6.38
CA VAL A 273 -18.17 -13.01 -6.51
C VAL A 273 -16.90 -13.00 -5.67
N ILE A 274 -15.76 -12.80 -6.31
CA ILE A 274 -14.49 -12.67 -5.62
C ILE A 274 -14.18 -11.21 -5.32
N ASP A 275 -13.71 -10.95 -4.08
CA ASP A 275 -13.14 -9.68 -3.62
C ASP A 275 -11.66 -9.87 -3.25
N ASP A 276 -10.92 -8.78 -3.19
CA ASP A 276 -9.53 -8.81 -2.72
C ASP A 276 -9.45 -9.08 -1.21
N SER A 277 -10.31 -8.43 -0.43
CA SER A 277 -10.30 -8.52 1.04
C SER A 277 -11.61 -8.07 1.68
N ILE A 278 -11.95 -8.68 2.80
CA ILE A 278 -13.09 -8.28 3.64
C ILE A 278 -12.56 -7.74 4.96
N VAL A 279 -12.45 -6.40 5.08
CA VAL A 279 -11.93 -5.77 6.30
C VAL A 279 -13.06 -5.51 7.31
N ARG A 280 -13.99 -4.60 6.99
CA ARG A 280 -15.13 -4.25 7.85
C ARG A 280 -16.47 -4.77 7.32
N GLY A 281 -16.51 -5.24 6.10
CA GLY A 281 -17.71 -5.72 5.43
C GLY A 281 -18.79 -4.66 5.16
N THR A 282 -18.51 -3.38 5.39
CA THR A 282 -19.49 -2.29 5.21
C THR A 282 -19.91 -2.16 3.75
N THR A 283 -18.95 -2.04 2.82
CA THR A 283 -19.21 -1.97 1.38
C THR A 283 -19.95 -3.21 0.89
N LEU A 284 -19.53 -4.38 1.38
CA LEU A 284 -20.17 -5.63 1.03
C LEU A 284 -21.65 -5.65 1.43
N LYS A 285 -21.97 -5.32 2.68
CA LYS A 285 -23.34 -5.33 3.21
C LYS A 285 -24.22 -4.22 2.64
N GLN A 286 -23.69 -3.01 2.56
CA GLN A 286 -24.49 -1.83 2.21
C GLN A 286 -24.68 -1.66 0.71
N SER A 287 -23.74 -2.15 -0.11
CA SER A 287 -23.74 -1.98 -1.55
C SER A 287 -23.82 -3.32 -2.28
N ILE A 288 -22.78 -4.12 -2.24
CA ILE A 288 -22.63 -5.31 -3.10
C ILE A 288 -23.75 -6.33 -2.93
N LEU A 289 -24.04 -6.75 -1.70
CA LEU A 289 -25.10 -7.74 -1.46
C LEU A 289 -26.48 -7.19 -1.80
N LYS A 290 -26.76 -5.93 -1.50
CA LYS A 290 -28.06 -5.30 -1.82
C LYS A 290 -28.30 -5.23 -3.32
N ILE A 291 -27.27 -4.85 -4.09
CA ILE A 291 -27.44 -4.70 -5.53
C ILE A 291 -27.46 -6.08 -6.23
N SER A 292 -26.63 -7.02 -5.78
CA SER A 292 -26.58 -8.38 -6.31
C SER A 292 -27.88 -9.17 -6.03
N SER A 293 -28.53 -8.96 -4.88
CA SER A 293 -29.81 -9.62 -4.55
C SER A 293 -30.95 -9.23 -5.49
N ARG A 294 -30.87 -8.05 -6.14
CA ARG A 294 -31.88 -7.63 -7.14
C ARG A 294 -31.89 -8.50 -8.40
N LEU A 295 -30.83 -9.26 -8.61
CA LEU A 295 -30.73 -10.24 -9.72
C LEU A 295 -31.44 -11.56 -9.38
N GLU A 296 -31.92 -11.75 -8.14
CA GLU A 296 -32.61 -12.94 -7.65
C GLU A 296 -31.82 -14.25 -7.86
N PRO A 297 -30.52 -14.32 -7.46
CA PRO A 297 -29.76 -15.55 -7.57
C PRO A 297 -30.25 -16.61 -6.55
N LYS A 298 -30.00 -17.89 -6.86
CA LYS A 298 -30.23 -19.01 -5.93
C LYS A 298 -29.40 -18.85 -4.66
N LYS A 299 -28.14 -18.45 -4.81
CA LYS A 299 -27.16 -18.28 -3.71
C LYS A 299 -26.15 -17.21 -4.12
N ILE A 300 -25.77 -16.36 -3.20
CA ILE A 300 -24.63 -15.44 -3.38
C ILE A 300 -23.47 -15.95 -2.55
N ILE A 301 -22.34 -16.23 -3.21
CA ILE A 301 -21.11 -16.70 -2.58
C ILE A 301 -20.07 -15.61 -2.74
N ILE A 302 -19.66 -15.04 -1.59
CA ILE A 302 -18.57 -14.05 -1.57
C ILE A 302 -17.28 -14.75 -1.20
N VAL A 303 -16.27 -14.54 -2.02
CA VAL A 303 -14.95 -15.14 -1.90
C VAL A 303 -13.93 -14.05 -1.66
N SER A 304 -13.08 -14.19 -0.66
CA SER A 304 -11.96 -13.27 -0.42
C SER A 304 -10.64 -13.91 -0.84
N SER A 305 -9.83 -13.23 -1.65
CA SER A 305 -8.49 -13.70 -1.99
C SER A 305 -7.47 -13.44 -0.88
N SER A 306 -7.77 -12.52 0.04
CA SER A 306 -6.98 -12.31 1.25
C SER A 306 -7.24 -13.41 2.28
N PRO A 307 -6.19 -13.93 2.94
CA PRO A 307 -6.37 -14.86 4.04
C PRO A 307 -7.08 -14.19 5.23
N GLN A 308 -7.76 -14.98 6.02
CA GLN A 308 -8.41 -14.52 7.23
C GLN A 308 -7.37 -14.06 8.26
N VAL A 309 -7.54 -12.85 8.81
CA VAL A 309 -6.76 -12.40 9.98
C VAL A 309 -7.25 -13.17 11.21
N ARG A 310 -6.38 -13.97 11.80
CA ARG A 310 -6.73 -14.88 12.91
C ARG A 310 -6.18 -14.43 14.26
N TYR A 311 -5.16 -13.60 14.26
CA TYR A 311 -4.44 -13.20 15.47
C TYR A 311 -4.40 -11.68 15.56
N PRO A 312 -4.53 -11.12 16.76
CA PRO A 312 -4.14 -9.73 16.98
C PRO A 312 -2.63 -9.60 16.75
N ASP A 313 -2.19 -8.43 16.41
CA ASP A 313 -0.78 -8.11 16.11
C ASP A 313 0.17 -8.37 17.30
#